data_7cd59e53149a7d68e660881f56ce8c12
#
_entry.id   7cd59e53149a7d68e660881f56ce8c12
#
_cell.length_a   1.000
_cell.length_b   1.000
_cell.length_c   1.000
_cell.angle_alpha   90.00
_cell.angle_beta   90.00
_cell.angle_gamma   90.00
#
_symmetry.space_group_name_H-M   'P 1'
#
loop_
_entity.id
_entity.type
_entity.pdbx_description
1 polymer ?
#
loop_
_entity_poly.entity_id
_entity_poly.type
_entity_poly.pdbx_seq_one_letter_code
_entity_poly.pdbx_strand_id
1 'polypeptide(L)'
;PDSTAKHLSLSDYQGRPFVMVFYLGFGCLHCVEQLQALAPKTDAFRQAGLEIVAVSTESQPELAKALASYEEEGDPIPFPLLADPELATFRAYRAYDDFEKVPLHGTFLVDALGDVRWQDVSHEPFTEIDFLLKEAKRLLANDSAKSEVGAK
;
A
#
# COMPACT_ATOMS: atom_id res chain seq x y z
N PRO A 1 -1.29 -2.47 -13.91
CA PRO A 1 -2.56 -1.73 -14.04
C PRO A 1 -3.44 -1.90 -12.83
N ASP A 2 -4.23 -0.89 -12.51
CA ASP A 2 -5.17 -0.98 -11.41
C ASP A 2 -6.49 -1.65 -11.83
N SER A 3 -7.35 -1.90 -10.86
CA SER A 3 -8.63 -2.58 -11.06
C SER A 3 -9.64 -1.78 -11.89
N THR A 4 -9.43 -0.47 -12.07
CA THR A 4 -10.34 0.41 -12.83
C THR A 4 -9.94 0.50 -14.30
N ALA A 5 -9.02 -0.34 -14.77
CA ALA A 5 -8.46 -0.34 -16.12
C ALA A 5 -7.61 0.89 -16.46
N LYS A 6 -7.33 1.75 -15.50
CA LYS A 6 -6.34 2.80 -15.67
C LYS A 6 -4.95 2.21 -15.46
N HIS A 7 -4.01 2.57 -16.32
CA HIS A 7 -2.63 2.18 -16.14
C HIS A 7 -1.98 3.07 -15.08
N LEU A 8 -1.93 2.56 -13.85
CA LEU A 8 -1.15 3.14 -12.77
C LEU A 8 0.11 2.31 -12.54
N SER A 9 1.22 2.98 -12.33
CA SER A 9 2.47 2.33 -11.94
C SER A 9 3.03 3.04 -10.72
N LEU A 10 3.99 2.43 -10.04
CA LEU A 10 4.62 3.04 -8.87
C LEU A 10 5.35 4.34 -9.22
N SER A 11 5.79 4.49 -10.47
CA SER A 11 6.39 5.72 -10.96
C SER A 11 5.43 6.92 -10.95
N ASP A 12 4.13 6.68 -10.99
CA ASP A 12 3.11 7.75 -10.90
C ASP A 12 3.10 8.42 -9.53
N TYR A 13 3.67 7.78 -8.51
CA TYR A 13 3.79 8.32 -7.16
C TYR A 13 5.11 9.05 -6.92
N GLN A 14 5.98 9.12 -7.92
CA GLN A 14 7.26 9.80 -7.82
C GLN A 14 7.04 11.28 -7.48
N GLY A 15 7.76 11.77 -6.46
CA GLY A 15 7.59 13.12 -5.95
C GLY A 15 6.50 13.27 -4.89
N ARG A 16 5.81 12.19 -4.55
CA ARG A 16 4.75 12.19 -3.52
C ARG A 16 4.96 11.02 -2.56
N PRO A 17 4.85 11.23 -1.24
CA PRO A 17 4.92 10.11 -0.31
C PRO A 17 3.67 9.24 -0.38
N PHE A 18 3.83 7.94 -0.17
CA PHE A 18 2.70 7.01 -0.20
C PHE A 18 2.92 5.82 0.72
N VAL A 19 1.83 5.20 1.12
CA VAL A 19 1.82 3.92 1.83
C VAL A 19 1.46 2.83 0.83
N MET A 20 2.31 1.82 0.74
CA MET A 20 2.10 0.67 -0.14
C MET A 20 1.85 -0.57 0.70
N VAL A 21 0.77 -1.28 0.39
CA VAL A 21 0.35 -2.48 1.08
C VAL A 21 0.37 -3.66 0.12
N PHE A 22 1.18 -4.67 0.44
CA PHE A 22 1.19 -5.94 -0.28
C PHE A 22 0.27 -6.93 0.42
N TYR A 23 -0.70 -7.48 -0.30
CA TYR A 23 -1.64 -8.45 0.25
C TYR A 23 -1.83 -9.63 -0.69
N LEU A 24 -2.30 -10.75 -0.14
CA LEU A 24 -2.32 -12.04 -0.84
C LEU A 24 -3.62 -12.33 -1.58
N GLY A 25 -4.48 -11.33 -1.76
CA GLY A 25 -5.73 -11.44 -2.50
C GLY A 25 -6.96 -11.47 -1.59
N PHE A 26 -8.13 -11.35 -2.22
CA PHE A 26 -9.40 -11.27 -1.49
C PHE A 26 -9.86 -12.62 -0.93
N GLY A 27 -9.24 -13.73 -1.32
CA GLY A 27 -9.45 -15.04 -0.70
C GLY A 27 -8.82 -15.18 0.67
N CYS A 28 -7.97 -14.24 1.08
CA CYS A 28 -7.31 -14.20 2.38
C CYS A 28 -8.10 -13.28 3.32
N LEU A 29 -8.76 -13.85 4.33
CA LEU A 29 -9.61 -13.09 5.26
C LEU A 29 -8.85 -11.97 5.97
N HIS A 30 -7.65 -12.26 6.47
CA HIS A 30 -6.84 -11.27 7.19
C HIS A 30 -6.34 -10.14 6.30
N CYS A 31 -6.07 -10.41 5.03
CA CYS A 31 -5.68 -9.39 4.06
C CYS A 31 -6.81 -8.39 3.83
N VAL A 32 -8.02 -8.89 3.69
CA VAL A 32 -9.23 -8.09 3.51
C VAL A 32 -9.48 -7.21 4.74
N GLU A 33 -9.29 -7.76 5.93
CA GLU A 33 -9.42 -7.00 7.19
C GLU A 33 -8.47 -5.78 7.22
N GLN A 34 -7.23 -5.93 6.74
CA GLN A 34 -6.29 -4.82 6.66
C GLN A 34 -6.79 -3.74 5.70
N LEU A 35 -7.24 -4.12 4.51
CA LEU A 35 -7.77 -3.16 3.53
C LEU A 35 -9.02 -2.45 4.06
N GLN A 36 -9.90 -3.17 4.73
CA GLN A 36 -11.09 -2.61 5.34
C GLN A 36 -10.77 -1.68 6.52
N ALA A 37 -9.69 -1.95 7.27
CA ALA A 37 -9.21 -1.07 8.32
C ALA A 37 -8.60 0.22 7.76
N LEU A 38 -7.94 0.14 6.60
CA LEU A 38 -7.35 1.31 5.93
C LEU A 38 -8.41 2.19 5.24
N ALA A 39 -9.47 1.60 4.70
CA ALA A 39 -10.47 2.32 3.91
C ALA A 39 -11.05 3.54 4.64
N PRO A 40 -11.56 3.45 5.88
CA PRO A 40 -12.09 4.61 6.57
C PRO A 40 -11.03 5.63 7.00
N LYS A 41 -9.76 5.28 6.96
CA LYS A 41 -8.63 6.17 7.32
C LYS A 41 -8.02 6.85 6.10
N THR A 42 -8.45 6.55 4.89
CA THR A 42 -7.87 7.08 3.66
C THR A 42 -7.81 8.61 3.65
N ASP A 43 -8.88 9.28 4.07
CA ASP A 43 -8.90 10.74 4.12
C ASP A 43 -7.90 11.30 5.12
N ALA A 44 -7.71 10.64 6.26
CA ALA A 44 -6.72 11.05 7.26
C ALA A 44 -5.29 10.95 6.70
N PHE A 45 -5.00 9.90 5.93
CA PHE A 45 -3.71 9.77 5.23
C PHE A 45 -3.53 10.86 4.18
N ARG A 46 -4.56 11.14 3.38
CA ARG A 46 -4.53 12.21 2.38
C ARG A 46 -4.30 13.59 3.01
N GLN A 47 -4.94 13.87 4.14
CA GLN A 47 -4.73 15.11 4.89
C GLN A 47 -3.29 15.24 5.40
N ALA A 48 -2.62 14.13 5.64
CA ALA A 48 -1.21 14.09 6.01
C ALA A 48 -0.27 14.13 4.80
N GLY A 49 -0.81 14.24 3.58
CA GLY A 49 -0.03 14.28 2.34
C GLY A 49 0.33 12.91 1.79
N LEU A 50 -0.34 11.86 2.26
CA LEU A 50 -0.06 10.48 1.88
C LEU A 50 -1.15 9.88 0.99
N GLU A 51 -0.72 9.24 -0.10
CA GLU A 51 -1.58 8.36 -0.87
C GLU A 51 -1.45 6.93 -0.34
N ILE A 52 -2.47 6.10 -0.61
CA ILE A 52 -2.43 4.67 -0.31
C ILE A 52 -2.55 3.90 -1.62
N VAL A 53 -1.73 2.87 -1.79
CA VAL A 53 -1.82 1.94 -2.92
C VAL A 53 -1.64 0.53 -2.38
N ALA A 54 -2.45 -0.41 -2.87
CA ALA A 54 -2.31 -1.81 -2.51
C ALA A 54 -1.88 -2.62 -3.73
N VAL A 55 -1.04 -3.63 -3.49
CA VAL A 55 -0.52 -4.52 -4.53
C VAL A 55 -0.95 -5.95 -4.19
N SER A 56 -1.62 -6.59 -5.14
CA SER A 56 -2.19 -7.92 -4.98
C SER A 56 -1.44 -8.97 -5.79
N THR A 57 -1.48 -10.20 -5.32
CA THR A 57 -1.03 -11.35 -6.11
C THR A 57 -2.01 -11.71 -7.24
N GLU A 58 -3.20 -11.11 -7.24
CA GLU A 58 -4.25 -11.41 -8.20
C GLU A 58 -4.03 -10.73 -9.55
N SER A 59 -4.61 -11.31 -10.59
CA SER A 59 -4.65 -10.69 -11.91
C SER A 59 -5.64 -9.52 -11.93
N GLN A 60 -5.55 -8.68 -12.98
CA GLN A 60 -6.47 -7.55 -13.12
C GLN A 60 -7.95 -7.95 -13.18
N PRO A 61 -8.36 -9.00 -13.94
CA PRO A 61 -9.76 -9.42 -13.94
C PRO A 61 -10.25 -9.89 -12.56
N GLU A 62 -9.41 -10.57 -11.81
CA GLU A 62 -9.74 -11.01 -10.44
C GLU A 62 -9.94 -9.83 -9.50
N LEU A 63 -9.07 -8.81 -9.58
CA LEU A 63 -9.21 -7.57 -8.79
C LEU A 63 -10.48 -6.83 -9.13
N ALA A 64 -10.80 -6.68 -10.42
CA ALA A 64 -12.02 -5.99 -10.86
C ALA A 64 -13.27 -6.69 -10.31
N LYS A 65 -13.29 -8.01 -10.33
CA LYS A 65 -14.39 -8.82 -9.80
C LYS A 65 -14.53 -8.65 -8.28
N ALA A 66 -13.41 -8.69 -7.56
CA ALA A 66 -13.40 -8.51 -6.11
C ALA A 66 -13.89 -7.12 -5.70
N LEU A 67 -13.44 -6.07 -6.39
CA LEU A 67 -13.88 -4.70 -6.12
C LEU A 67 -15.37 -4.52 -6.35
N ALA A 68 -15.91 -5.07 -7.44
CA ALA A 68 -17.34 -5.01 -7.74
C ALA A 68 -18.16 -5.66 -6.61
N SER A 69 -17.68 -6.78 -6.07
CA SER A 69 -18.30 -7.46 -4.94
C SER A 69 -18.35 -6.57 -3.69
N TYR A 70 -17.23 -5.89 -3.39
CA TYR A 70 -17.16 -4.98 -2.23
C TYR A 70 -18.05 -3.76 -2.38
N GLU A 71 -18.18 -3.21 -3.58
CA GLU A 71 -19.10 -2.11 -3.85
C GLU A 71 -20.56 -2.54 -3.64
N GLU A 72 -20.91 -3.73 -4.09
CA GLU A 72 -22.27 -4.29 -3.90
C GLU A 72 -22.59 -4.53 -2.41
N GLU A 73 -21.58 -4.90 -1.61
CA GLU A 73 -21.74 -5.10 -0.17
C GLU A 73 -21.75 -3.80 0.63
N GLY A 74 -21.47 -2.66 -0.01
CA GLY A 74 -21.45 -1.36 0.64
C GLY A 74 -20.13 -1.00 1.32
N ASP A 75 -19.06 -1.75 1.04
CA ASP A 75 -17.73 -1.56 1.62
C ASP A 75 -16.69 -1.27 0.53
N PRO A 76 -16.81 -0.19 -0.26
CA PRO A 76 -15.88 0.09 -1.34
C PRO A 76 -14.47 0.39 -0.82
N ILE A 77 -13.48 0.02 -1.61
CA ILE A 77 -12.07 0.33 -1.32
C ILE A 77 -11.71 1.64 -2.03
N PRO A 78 -11.39 2.72 -1.30
CA PRO A 78 -11.22 4.07 -1.87
C PRO A 78 -9.82 4.37 -2.40
N PHE A 79 -8.94 3.40 -2.52
CA PHE A 79 -7.59 3.57 -3.03
C PHE A 79 -7.29 2.54 -4.12
N PRO A 80 -6.29 2.82 -5.00
CA PRO A 80 -5.96 1.92 -6.10
C PRO A 80 -5.44 0.56 -5.65
N LEU A 81 -5.83 -0.48 -6.40
CA LEU A 81 -5.31 -1.84 -6.25
C LEU A 81 -4.57 -2.22 -7.53
N LEU A 82 -3.30 -2.57 -7.39
CA LEU A 82 -2.44 -2.96 -8.50
C LEU A 82 -2.30 -4.49 -8.58
N ALA A 83 -2.38 -5.02 -9.78
CA ALA A 83 -2.19 -6.45 -10.03
C ALA A 83 -0.72 -6.79 -10.19
N ASP A 84 -0.24 -7.82 -9.49
CA ASP A 84 1.13 -8.32 -9.61
C ASP A 84 1.13 -9.86 -9.60
N PRO A 85 0.45 -10.51 -10.55
CA PRO A 85 0.29 -11.97 -10.53
C PRO A 85 1.63 -12.72 -10.72
N GLU A 86 2.63 -12.09 -11.30
CA GLU A 86 3.96 -12.66 -11.46
C GLU A 86 4.89 -12.37 -10.28
N LEU A 87 4.41 -11.62 -9.30
CA LEU A 87 5.13 -11.29 -8.06
C LEU A 87 6.42 -10.47 -8.28
N ALA A 88 6.51 -9.73 -9.39
CA ALA A 88 7.68 -8.92 -9.70
C ALA A 88 7.87 -7.79 -8.68
N THR A 89 6.80 -7.08 -8.34
CA THR A 89 6.84 -5.99 -7.36
C THR A 89 7.03 -6.54 -5.95
N PHE A 90 6.36 -7.65 -5.62
CA PHE A 90 6.57 -8.34 -4.34
C PHE A 90 8.05 -8.67 -4.11
N ARG A 91 8.71 -9.20 -5.11
CA ARG A 91 10.14 -9.54 -5.03
C ARG A 91 11.02 -8.30 -4.96
N ALA A 92 10.70 -7.27 -5.74
CA ALA A 92 11.48 -6.03 -5.76
C ALA A 92 11.51 -5.34 -4.40
N TYR A 93 10.40 -5.37 -3.66
CA TYR A 93 10.30 -4.81 -2.32
C TYR A 93 10.61 -5.82 -1.21
N ARG A 94 10.98 -7.05 -1.58
CA ARG A 94 11.29 -8.13 -0.65
C ARG A 94 10.12 -8.53 0.25
N ALA A 95 8.90 -8.30 -0.20
CA ALA A 95 7.69 -8.86 0.39
C ALA A 95 7.50 -10.31 -0.10
N TYR A 96 8.56 -11.09 -0.06
CA TYR A 96 8.64 -12.42 -0.61
C TYR A 96 9.63 -13.26 0.19
N ASP A 97 9.22 -14.47 0.55
CA ASP A 97 10.08 -15.43 1.25
C ASP A 97 10.83 -16.28 0.21
N ASP A 98 12.12 -16.01 0.03
CA ASP A 98 12.97 -16.72 -0.93
C ASP A 98 13.22 -18.19 -0.54
N PHE A 99 13.11 -18.49 0.73
CA PHE A 99 13.31 -19.85 1.23
C PHE A 99 12.07 -20.72 0.97
N GLU A 100 10.89 -20.29 1.37
CA GLU A 100 9.63 -21.00 1.15
C GLU A 100 9.03 -20.71 -0.24
N LYS A 101 9.54 -19.70 -0.94
CA LYS A 101 9.10 -19.26 -2.27
C LYS A 101 7.62 -18.87 -2.29
N VAL A 102 7.22 -18.06 -1.31
CA VAL A 102 5.85 -17.56 -1.18
C VAL A 102 5.83 -16.05 -0.95
N PRO A 103 4.77 -15.36 -1.43
CA PRO A 103 4.60 -13.94 -1.14
C PRO A 103 4.24 -13.73 0.33
N LEU A 104 4.63 -12.56 0.85
CA LEU A 104 4.38 -12.16 2.23
C LEU A 104 3.52 -10.90 2.28
N HIS A 105 2.87 -10.66 3.42
CA HIS A 105 2.25 -9.37 3.69
C HIS A 105 3.33 -8.31 3.89
N GLY A 106 3.17 -7.15 3.28
CA GLY A 106 4.10 -6.06 3.46
C GLY A 106 3.36 -4.72 3.55
N THR A 107 3.85 -3.85 4.44
CA THR A 107 3.37 -2.47 4.55
C THR A 107 4.60 -1.58 4.53
N PHE A 108 4.63 -0.62 3.61
CA PHE A 108 5.79 0.24 3.37
C PHE A 108 5.36 1.70 3.37
N LEU A 109 6.13 2.54 4.06
CA LEU A 109 6.05 3.99 3.89
C LEU A 109 7.18 4.41 2.96
N VAL A 110 6.83 5.00 1.81
CA VAL A 110 7.78 5.47 0.81
C VAL A 110 7.68 6.99 0.76
N ASP A 111 8.83 7.69 0.84
CA ASP A 111 8.85 9.14 0.81
C ASP A 111 8.80 9.70 -0.62
N ALA A 112 8.79 11.03 -0.74
CA ALA A 112 8.73 11.70 -2.04
C ALA A 112 9.96 11.44 -2.93
N LEU A 113 11.07 11.00 -2.34
CA LEU A 113 12.29 10.64 -3.08
C LEU A 113 12.30 9.19 -3.53
N GLY A 114 11.29 8.39 -3.13
CA GLY A 114 11.22 6.98 -3.45
C GLY A 114 11.93 6.07 -2.45
N ASP A 115 12.37 6.61 -1.31
CA ASP A 115 13.05 5.84 -0.28
C ASP A 115 12.06 5.25 0.72
N VAL A 116 12.27 3.98 1.09
CA VAL A 116 11.47 3.31 2.12
C VAL A 116 11.90 3.86 3.49
N ARG A 117 10.96 4.48 4.19
CA ARG A 117 11.21 5.10 5.49
C ARG A 117 10.73 4.25 6.66
N TRP A 118 9.81 3.34 6.42
CA TRP A 118 9.28 2.42 7.42
C TRP A 118 8.74 1.20 6.69
N GLN A 119 8.88 0.02 7.31
CA GLN A 119 8.35 -1.21 6.73
C GLN A 119 7.98 -2.24 7.79
N ASP A 120 7.00 -3.06 7.46
CA ASP A 120 6.65 -4.28 8.18
C ASP A 120 6.40 -5.37 7.14
N VAL A 121 7.18 -6.44 7.18
CA VAL A 121 7.02 -7.60 6.29
C VAL A 121 6.86 -8.83 7.16
N SER A 122 5.76 -9.56 6.98
CA SER A 122 5.39 -10.67 7.86
C SER A 122 4.46 -11.65 7.15
N HIS A 123 4.28 -12.83 7.74
CA HIS A 123 3.25 -13.78 7.33
C HIS A 123 1.83 -13.28 7.67
N GLU A 124 1.71 -12.25 8.51
CA GLU A 124 0.44 -11.66 8.88
C GLU A 124 0.37 -10.19 8.45
N PRO A 125 -0.82 -9.65 8.11
CA PRO A 125 -0.95 -8.26 7.75
C PRO A 125 -0.77 -7.35 8.97
N PHE A 126 -0.19 -6.16 8.72
CA PHE A 126 -0.06 -5.12 9.73
C PHE A 126 -1.41 -4.41 9.92
N THR A 127 -1.94 -4.42 11.13
CA THR A 127 -3.29 -3.90 11.43
C THR A 127 -3.31 -2.66 12.32
N GLU A 128 -2.15 -2.22 12.80
CA GLU A 128 -2.02 -1.02 13.65
C GLU A 128 -2.03 0.27 12.83
N ILE A 129 -3.17 0.59 12.24
CA ILE A 129 -3.30 1.66 11.24
C ILE A 129 -3.07 3.04 11.86
N ASP A 130 -3.57 3.29 13.06
CA ASP A 130 -3.37 4.57 13.75
C ASP A 130 -1.90 4.81 14.10
N PHE A 131 -1.18 3.75 14.46
CA PHE A 131 0.26 3.79 14.67
C PHE A 131 0.99 4.14 13.38
N LEU A 132 0.60 3.49 12.27
CA LEU A 132 1.19 3.73 10.95
C LEU A 132 1.03 5.20 10.54
N LEU A 133 -0.16 5.76 10.70
CA LEU A 133 -0.43 7.17 10.39
C LEU A 133 0.42 8.10 11.26
N LYS A 134 0.52 7.84 12.54
CA LYS A 134 1.34 8.61 13.48
C LYS A 134 2.81 8.58 13.09
N GLU A 135 3.36 7.40 12.80
CA GLU A 135 4.75 7.24 12.37
C GLU A 135 5.02 7.93 11.03
N ALA A 136 4.09 7.82 10.08
CA ALA A 136 4.21 8.49 8.80
C ALA A 136 4.28 10.02 8.97
N LYS A 137 3.41 10.58 9.79
CA LYS A 137 3.44 12.01 10.09
C LYS A 137 4.77 12.44 10.73
N ARG A 138 5.27 11.66 11.68
CA ARG A 138 6.53 11.92 12.37
C ARG A 138 7.72 11.92 11.40
N LEU A 139 7.81 10.89 10.55
CA LEU A 139 8.91 10.74 9.60
C LEU A 139 8.89 11.82 8.52
N LEU A 140 7.72 12.16 7.99
CA LEU A 140 7.57 13.19 6.97
C LEU A 140 7.80 14.59 7.53
N ALA A 141 7.42 14.86 8.78
CA ALA A 141 7.72 16.12 9.44
C ALA A 141 9.24 16.33 9.60
N ASN A 142 9.98 15.26 9.93
CA ASN A 142 11.44 15.31 10.01
C ASN A 142 12.08 15.59 8.66
N ASP A 143 11.53 15.07 7.57
CA ASP A 143 12.01 15.33 6.21
C ASP A 143 11.80 16.78 5.81
N SER A 144 10.64 17.36 6.13
CA SER A 144 10.37 18.77 5.89
C SER A 144 11.36 19.68 6.64
N ALA A 145 11.67 19.35 7.90
CA ALA A 145 12.64 20.07 8.71
C ALA A 145 14.05 19.99 8.11
N LYS A 146 14.45 18.79 7.64
CA LYS A 146 15.75 18.60 6.97
C LYS A 146 15.83 19.37 5.66
N SER A 147 14.74 19.40 4.89
CA SER A 147 14.67 20.14 3.63
C SER A 147 14.84 21.63 3.86
N GLU A 148 14.22 22.20 4.89
CA GLU A 148 14.36 23.61 5.26
C GLU A 148 15.80 23.95 5.69
N VAL A 149 16.45 23.06 6.45
CA VAL A 149 17.85 23.22 6.85
C VAL A 149 18.79 23.07 5.66
N GLY A 150 18.50 22.18 4.74
CA GLY A 150 19.28 21.94 3.53
C GLY A 150 19.18 23.03 2.49
N ALA A 151 18.16 23.89 2.55
CA ALA A 151 17.93 24.99 1.62
C ALA A 151 18.79 26.24 1.92
N LYS A 152 19.55 26.21 2.98
CA LYS A 152 20.52 27.26 3.32
C LYS A 152 21.87 26.94 2.66
#